data_a1603a02cee9fa7dab6ac0339f48d9ed
#
_entry.id   a1603a02cee9fa7dab6ac0339f48d9ed
#
_cell.length_a   1.000
_cell.length_b   1.000
_cell.length_c   1.000
_cell.angle_alpha   90.00
_cell.angle_beta   90.00
_cell.angle_gamma   90.00
#
_symmetry.space_group_name_H-M   'P 1'
#
loop_
_entity.id
_entity.type
_entity.pdbx_description
1 polymer ?
#
loop_
_entity_poly.entity_id
_entity_poly.type
_entity_poly.pdbx_seq_one_letter_code
_entity_poly.pdbx_strand_id
1 'polypeptide(L)'
;MVNSDTDDVARSHVLSLDRTKVPGNDRYLIASSELFDLRAVAAKLRKETPEWASRLPEIEVLPASRLQGKFATIDTAKGDGVFGADWKSAYESLKETVADVIEWEKKNAV
;
A
#
# COMPACT_ATOMS: atom_id res chain seq x y z
N MET A 1 -5.61 3.30 -8.46
CA MET A 1 -4.28 2.80 -8.05
C MET A 1 -4.50 1.68 -7.05
N VAL A 2 -3.72 0.61 -7.09
CA VAL A 2 -3.71 -0.44 -6.07
C VAL A 2 -2.36 -0.42 -5.37
N ASN A 3 -2.27 -1.01 -4.20
CA ASN A 3 -1.03 -1.07 -3.44
C ASN A 3 -0.69 -2.48 -2.97
N SER A 4 0.58 -2.72 -2.76
CA SER A 4 1.09 -3.87 -2.05
C SER A 4 2.05 -3.36 -0.98
N ASP A 5 1.71 -3.59 0.27
CA ASP A 5 2.55 -3.18 1.40
C ASP A 5 3.73 -4.13 1.56
N THR A 6 4.88 -3.59 1.96
CA THR A 6 6.11 -4.37 2.16
C THR A 6 5.93 -5.49 3.17
N ASP A 7 5.22 -5.24 4.26
CA ASP A 7 4.97 -6.25 5.30
C ASP A 7 4.08 -7.38 4.77
N ASP A 8 3.08 -7.04 3.94
CA ASP A 8 2.20 -8.02 3.32
C ASP A 8 2.95 -8.90 2.32
N VAL A 9 3.83 -8.31 1.53
CA VAL A 9 4.69 -9.05 0.59
C VAL A 9 5.64 -9.97 1.35
N ALA A 10 6.27 -9.49 2.42
CA ALA A 10 7.15 -10.28 3.26
C ALA A 10 6.41 -11.46 3.91
N ARG A 11 5.23 -11.21 4.47
CA ARG A 11 4.37 -12.24 5.05
C ARG A 11 4.00 -13.31 4.01
N SER A 12 3.64 -12.91 2.82
CA SER A 12 3.30 -13.83 1.74
C SER A 12 4.49 -14.73 1.35
N HIS A 13 5.69 -14.19 1.34
CA HIS A 13 6.90 -14.99 1.11
C HIS A 13 7.10 -16.06 2.20
N VAL A 14 6.94 -15.69 3.46
CA VAL A 14 7.06 -16.65 4.57
C VAL A 14 5.98 -17.72 4.50
N LEU A 15 4.73 -17.34 4.26
CA LEU A 15 3.61 -18.27 4.13
C LEU A 15 3.76 -19.21 2.93
N SER A 16 4.46 -18.79 1.88
CA SER A 16 4.70 -19.62 0.71
C SER A 16 5.65 -20.80 0.96
N LEU A 17 6.32 -20.83 2.11
CA LEU A 17 7.14 -21.96 2.54
C LEU A 17 6.30 -23.16 2.99
N ASP A 18 5.03 -22.96 3.28
CA ASP A 18 4.10 -24.03 3.62
C ASP A 18 3.64 -24.76 2.35
N ARG A 19 4.26 -25.88 2.08
CA ARG A 19 3.99 -26.66 0.86
C ARG A 19 2.62 -27.32 0.83
N THR A 20 1.92 -27.39 1.96
CA THR A 20 0.54 -27.90 1.98
C THR A 20 -0.45 -26.90 1.38
N LYS A 21 -0.15 -25.61 1.48
CA LYS A 21 -0.95 -24.50 0.93
C LYS A 21 -0.42 -24.01 -0.41
N VAL A 22 0.89 -24.04 -0.59
CA VAL A 22 1.59 -23.56 -1.78
C VAL A 22 2.51 -24.66 -2.30
N PRO A 23 1.97 -25.62 -3.07
CA PRO A 23 2.74 -26.80 -3.49
C PRO A 23 3.86 -26.50 -4.49
N GLY A 24 3.86 -25.34 -5.13
CA GLY A 24 4.88 -24.90 -6.08
C GLY A 24 4.36 -24.77 -7.50
N ASN A 25 5.20 -24.20 -8.38
CA ASN A 25 4.90 -23.97 -9.80
C ASN A 25 3.63 -23.17 -10.06
N ASP A 26 3.35 -22.21 -9.20
CA ASP A 26 2.16 -21.39 -9.30
C ASP A 26 2.48 -19.90 -9.16
N ARG A 27 1.58 -19.04 -9.60
CA ARG A 27 1.72 -17.59 -9.53
C ARG A 27 0.58 -17.02 -8.75
N TYR A 28 0.90 -16.08 -7.87
CA TYR A 28 -0.06 -15.38 -7.04
C TYR A 28 0.13 -13.88 -7.18
N LEU A 29 -0.95 -13.15 -7.38
CA LEU A 29 -0.96 -11.70 -7.37
C LEU A 29 -1.22 -11.23 -5.94
N ILE A 30 -0.24 -10.55 -5.36
CA ILE A 30 -0.29 -10.04 -4.00
C ILE A 30 -0.52 -8.53 -4.06
N ALA A 31 -1.74 -8.11 -3.81
CA ALA A 31 -2.10 -6.70 -3.79
C ALA A 31 -3.40 -6.50 -3.03
N SER A 32 -3.58 -5.32 -2.45
CA SER A 32 -4.89 -4.90 -2.01
C SER A 32 -5.78 -4.71 -3.24
N SER A 33 -6.95 -5.33 -3.25
CA SER A 33 -7.92 -5.16 -4.34
C SER A 33 -8.63 -3.81 -4.29
N GLU A 34 -8.46 -3.07 -3.21
CA GLU A 34 -9.07 -1.76 -3.05
C GLU A 34 -8.35 -0.70 -3.90
N LEU A 35 -9.12 -0.03 -4.75
CA LEU A 35 -8.62 1.12 -5.50
C LEU A 35 -8.54 2.34 -4.58
N PHE A 36 -7.45 3.07 -4.65
CA PHE A 36 -7.30 4.29 -3.87
C PHE A 36 -6.96 5.50 -4.73
N ASP A 37 -7.34 6.67 -4.25
CA ASP A 37 -6.99 7.97 -4.78
C ASP A 37 -5.88 8.59 -3.92
N LEU A 38 -4.73 8.85 -4.51
CA LEU A 38 -3.59 9.41 -3.79
C LEU A 38 -3.90 10.76 -3.13
N ARG A 39 -4.67 11.62 -3.81
CA ARG A 39 -5.08 12.91 -3.24
C ARG A 39 -5.94 12.75 -2.00
N ALA A 40 -6.89 11.82 -2.03
CA ALA A 40 -7.77 11.55 -0.89
C ALA A 40 -6.99 10.99 0.29
N VAL A 41 -6.07 10.06 0.04
CA VAL A 41 -5.21 9.46 1.07
C VAL A 41 -4.28 10.51 1.69
N ALA A 42 -3.67 11.35 0.86
CA ALA A 42 -2.79 12.44 1.33
C ALA A 42 -3.56 13.50 2.14
N ALA A 43 -4.77 13.85 1.71
CA ALA A 43 -5.63 14.79 2.44
C ALA A 43 -6.00 14.25 3.82
N LYS A 44 -6.34 12.97 3.91
CA LYS A 44 -6.61 12.31 5.19
C LYS A 44 -5.38 12.31 6.10
N LEU A 45 -4.20 12.03 5.54
CA LEU A 45 -2.95 12.04 6.28
C LEU A 45 -2.63 13.43 6.83
N ARG A 46 -2.78 14.49 6.02
CA ARG A 46 -2.59 15.88 6.48
C ARG A 46 -3.53 16.25 7.64
N LYS A 47 -4.78 15.80 7.56
CA LYS A 47 -5.79 16.06 8.59
C LYS A 47 -5.49 15.35 9.91
N GLU A 48 -5.08 14.10 9.86
CA GLU A 48 -4.83 13.27 11.04
C GLU A 48 -3.44 13.49 11.64
N THR A 49 -2.47 13.96 10.83
CA THR A 49 -1.11 14.24 11.27
C THR A 49 -0.70 15.66 10.91
N PRO A 50 -1.29 16.69 11.54
CA PRO A 50 -1.03 18.07 11.20
C PRO A 50 0.44 18.48 11.42
N GLU A 51 1.17 17.81 12.29
CA GLU A 51 2.61 18.00 12.52
C GLU A 51 3.48 17.67 11.30
N TRP A 52 2.95 16.90 10.35
CA TRP A 52 3.65 16.58 9.11
C TRP A 52 3.24 17.46 7.93
N ALA A 53 2.28 18.35 8.13
CA ALA A 53 1.72 19.15 7.03
C ALA A 53 2.78 19.93 6.25
N SER A 54 3.79 20.49 6.93
CA SER A 54 4.89 21.21 6.29
C SER A 54 5.83 20.33 5.47
N ARG A 55 5.78 19.02 5.70
CA ARG A 55 6.62 18.02 5.02
C ARG A 55 5.90 17.32 3.88
N LEU A 56 4.59 17.46 3.82
CA LEU A 56 3.77 16.84 2.76
C LEU A 56 3.55 17.83 1.62
N PRO A 57 3.52 17.35 0.37
CA PRO A 57 3.23 18.22 -0.77
C PRO A 57 1.81 18.77 -0.70
N GLU A 58 1.58 19.89 -1.36
CA GLU A 58 0.22 20.40 -1.56
C GLU A 58 -0.60 19.40 -2.38
N ILE A 59 -1.87 19.27 -2.03
CA ILE A 59 -2.73 18.24 -2.66
C ILE A 59 -2.85 18.45 -4.17
N GLU A 60 -2.88 19.69 -4.63
CA GLU A 60 -3.02 20.04 -6.04
C GLU A 60 -1.81 19.62 -6.90
N VAL A 61 -0.64 19.46 -6.29
CA VAL A 61 0.58 19.02 -6.97
C VAL A 61 0.55 17.52 -7.24
N LEU A 62 -0.22 16.76 -6.45
CA LEU A 62 -0.33 15.32 -6.61
C LEU A 62 -1.15 14.96 -7.87
N PRO A 63 -0.83 13.82 -8.51
CA PRO A 63 -1.61 13.37 -9.65
C PRO A 63 -3.09 13.27 -9.34
N ALA A 64 -3.93 13.82 -10.23
CA ALA A 64 -5.37 13.67 -10.10
C ALA A 64 -5.78 12.21 -10.26
N SER A 65 -6.83 11.81 -9.53
CA SER A 65 -7.39 10.48 -9.70
C SER A 65 -7.90 10.28 -11.12
N ARG A 66 -7.56 9.15 -11.72
CA ARG A 66 -8.10 8.71 -13.01
C ARG A 66 -9.18 7.64 -12.83
N LEU A 67 -9.81 7.60 -11.65
CA LEU A 67 -10.83 6.59 -11.33
C LEU A 67 -12.13 6.73 -12.14
N GLN A 68 -12.28 7.78 -12.94
CA GLN A 68 -13.43 8.00 -13.81
C GLN A 68 -13.30 7.34 -15.20
N GLY A 69 -12.19 6.68 -15.47
CA GLY A 69 -11.93 6.01 -16.74
C GLY A 69 -12.24 4.51 -16.70
N LYS A 70 -12.04 3.87 -17.86
CA LYS A 70 -12.05 2.41 -17.95
C LYS A 70 -10.70 1.89 -17.47
N PHE A 71 -10.69 1.15 -16.38
CA PHE A 71 -9.48 0.53 -15.81
C PHE A 71 -9.55 -0.99 -15.96
N ALA A 72 -8.41 -1.62 -16.13
CA ALA A 72 -8.30 -3.06 -15.98
C ALA A 72 -8.62 -3.43 -14.53
N THR A 73 -9.46 -4.43 -14.35
CA THR A 73 -9.73 -5.01 -13.04
C THR A 73 -8.58 -5.94 -12.67
N ILE A 74 -8.15 -5.86 -11.40
CA ILE A 74 -7.13 -6.77 -10.87
C ILE A 74 -7.83 -7.85 -10.07
N ASP A 75 -7.69 -9.10 -10.50
CA ASP A 75 -8.26 -10.24 -9.79
C ASP A 75 -7.19 -10.81 -8.84
N THR A 76 -7.40 -10.58 -7.55
CA THR A 76 -6.52 -11.04 -6.47
C THR A 76 -7.07 -12.26 -5.73
N ALA A 77 -8.18 -12.84 -6.20
CA ALA A 77 -8.91 -13.89 -5.49
C ALA A 77 -8.04 -15.10 -5.15
N LYS A 78 -7.18 -15.53 -6.07
CA LYS A 78 -6.28 -16.67 -5.86
C LYS A 78 -5.28 -16.42 -4.73
N GLY A 79 -4.61 -15.27 -4.73
CA GLY A 79 -3.69 -14.88 -3.67
C GLY A 79 -4.39 -14.68 -2.34
N ASP A 80 -5.55 -14.03 -2.35
CA ASP A 80 -6.36 -13.81 -1.16
C ASP A 80 -6.81 -15.12 -0.52
N GLY A 81 -7.14 -16.13 -1.32
CA GLY A 81 -7.54 -17.44 -0.83
C GLY A 81 -6.43 -18.23 -0.15
N VAL A 82 -5.17 -18.01 -0.55
CA VAL A 82 -4.00 -18.72 -0.01
C VAL A 82 -3.38 -17.96 1.17
N PHE A 83 -3.20 -16.65 1.04
CA PHE A 83 -2.47 -15.83 2.01
C PHE A 83 -3.39 -15.02 2.93
N GLY A 84 -4.69 -15.03 2.70
CA GLY A 84 -5.66 -14.17 3.38
C GLY A 84 -5.84 -12.85 2.66
N ALA A 85 -6.98 -12.19 2.89
CA ALA A 85 -7.32 -10.92 2.27
C ALA A 85 -7.10 -9.73 3.22
N ASP A 86 -6.39 -9.94 4.31
CA ASP A 86 -6.12 -8.94 5.36
C ASP A 86 -4.89 -8.09 5.00
N TRP A 87 -5.00 -7.38 3.88
CA TRP A 87 -3.95 -6.51 3.37
C TRP A 87 -4.02 -5.13 4.00
N LYS A 88 -2.86 -4.52 4.26
CA LYS A 88 -2.83 -3.13 4.73
C LYS A 88 -3.47 -2.20 3.72
N SER A 89 -4.25 -1.24 4.21
CA SER A 89 -4.83 -0.19 3.39
C SER A 89 -3.75 0.74 2.82
N ALA A 90 -4.06 1.43 1.72
CA ALA A 90 -3.17 2.42 1.15
C ALA A 90 -2.85 3.55 2.14
N TYR A 91 -3.83 3.94 2.97
CA TYR A 91 -3.64 4.96 3.99
C TYR A 91 -2.63 4.53 5.06
N GLU A 92 -2.78 3.33 5.62
CA GLU A 92 -1.85 2.80 6.62
C GLU A 92 -0.44 2.67 6.06
N SER A 93 -0.33 2.15 4.86
CA SER A 93 0.94 1.98 4.15
C SER A 93 1.63 3.32 3.91
N LEU A 94 0.92 4.33 3.44
CA LEU A 94 1.44 5.68 3.24
C LEU A 94 1.86 6.33 4.56
N LYS A 95 1.05 6.20 5.59
CA LYS A 95 1.34 6.75 6.92
C LYS A 95 2.62 6.18 7.50
N GLU A 96 2.80 4.88 7.46
CA GLU A 96 4.01 4.20 7.91
C GLU A 96 5.23 4.63 7.09
N THR A 97 5.08 4.74 5.78
CA THR A 97 6.17 5.17 4.88
C THR A 97 6.62 6.59 5.21
N VAL A 98 5.69 7.53 5.39
CA VAL A 98 6.03 8.92 5.73
C VAL A 98 6.69 9.00 7.10
N ALA A 99 6.17 8.29 8.11
CA ALA A 99 6.77 8.23 9.44
C ALA A 99 8.22 7.74 9.40
N ASP A 100 8.47 6.71 8.63
CA ASP A 100 9.78 6.09 8.49
C ASP A 100 10.78 7.03 7.80
N VAL A 101 10.36 7.70 6.73
CA VAL A 101 11.17 8.71 6.04
C VAL A 101 11.53 9.87 6.97
N ILE A 102 10.57 10.39 7.72
CA ILE A 102 10.81 11.49 8.67
C ILE A 102 11.81 11.06 9.75
N GLU A 103 11.67 9.85 10.27
CA GLU A 103 12.60 9.32 11.26
C GLU A 103 14.01 9.14 10.69
N TRP A 104 14.10 8.62 9.48
CA TRP A 104 15.38 8.45 8.78
C TRP A 104 16.09 9.79 8.57
N GLU A 105 15.36 10.82 8.14
CA GLU A 105 15.90 12.16 7.94
C GLU A 105 16.45 12.76 9.23
N LYS A 106 15.75 12.57 10.36
CA LYS A 106 16.22 13.02 11.67
C LYS A 106 17.54 12.36 12.06
N LYS A 107 17.66 11.06 11.83
CA LYS A 107 18.87 10.30 12.16
C LYS A 107 20.06 10.63 11.26
N ASN A 108 19.80 11.03 10.03
CA ASN A 108 20.85 11.28 9.04
C ASN A 108 21.11 12.78 8.81
N ALA A 109 20.54 13.66 9.61
CA ALA A 109 20.73 15.12 9.58
C ALA A 109 20.53 15.74 8.16
N VAL A 110 19.52 15.26 7.47
CA VAL A 110 19.17 15.75 6.14
C VAL A 110 18.22 16.94 6.26
#